data_0dd8a9a757e6baf0a630efa2382682a5
#
_entry.id   0dd8a9a757e6baf0a630efa2382682a5
#
_cell.length_a   1.000
_cell.length_b   1.000
_cell.length_c   1.000
_cell.angle_alpha   90.00
_cell.angle_beta   90.00
_cell.angle_gamma   90.00
#
_symmetry.space_group_name_H-M   'P 1'
#
loop_
_entity.id
_entity.type
_entity.pdbx_description
1 polymer ?
#
loop_
_entity_poly.entity_id
_entity_poly.type
_entity_poly.pdbx_seq_one_letter_code
_entity_poly.pdbx_strand_id
1 'polypeptide(L)'
;MEQINMRKDTMRKSSAVLLAVLLAGCLVACGKKTTNTDAGMEAISAQNYEQARTCFDKAILEGEDLQLAYRGQGLAYMGQTDYESAIESFDRALQNGGMFVSDREVDINYYLATAQYKNGQLSDAIQTLDAIAGVRKGQDMVYYLRGSIKMENGDYDGAVKDLNEALSKSKNSIPMTIRVYETFADNGHEQEGQSYLSAAIENRLDAMTDYEKGVVYYYSKDYENARNFLELAKSGAKETSSDTLLMLGKTYEQLGDSNYAASLYEKYLAENDADPVIYNQLGLCKLETEDYEAALTAINSGLSVTENNSVTQELRFNQIVAYEHLGNFKKAAALMNSYLDSYPDDAAAIRENEFLKTR
;
A
#
# COMPACT_ATOMS: atom_id res chain seq x y z
N MET A 1 23.88 4.26 -9.75
CA MET A 1 22.84 5.04 -10.45
C MET A 1 21.90 4.17 -11.29
N GLU A 2 22.37 3.29 -12.15
CA GLU A 2 21.52 2.39 -12.96
C GLU A 2 20.75 1.37 -12.10
N GLN A 3 21.32 0.85 -11.03
CA GLN A 3 20.68 -0.11 -10.12
C GLN A 3 19.57 0.53 -9.25
N ILE A 4 19.79 1.76 -8.81
CA ILE A 4 18.76 2.54 -8.09
C ILE A 4 17.58 2.87 -9.01
N ASN A 5 17.86 3.19 -10.28
CA ASN A 5 16.82 3.47 -11.26
C ASN A 5 16.02 2.21 -11.69
N MET A 6 16.67 1.03 -11.77
CA MET A 6 15.94 -0.22 -12.07
C MET A 6 14.95 -0.62 -10.97
N ARG A 7 15.23 -0.26 -9.71
CA ARG A 7 14.26 -0.51 -8.62
C ARG A 7 13.20 0.57 -8.47
N LYS A 8 13.47 1.79 -8.92
CA LYS A 8 12.39 2.80 -9.09
C LYS A 8 11.29 2.28 -10.04
N ASP A 9 11.64 1.48 -11.05
CA ASP A 9 10.67 0.88 -11.97
C ASP A 9 9.98 -0.38 -11.41
N THR A 10 10.65 -1.14 -10.53
CA THR A 10 10.01 -2.29 -9.83
C THR A 10 9.15 -1.83 -8.65
N MET A 11 9.49 -0.72 -7.99
CA MET A 11 8.65 -0.11 -6.94
C MET A 11 7.29 0.39 -7.47
N ARG A 12 7.17 0.71 -8.78
CA ARG A 12 5.87 1.01 -9.40
C ARG A 12 4.88 -0.14 -9.33
N LYS A 13 5.36 -1.40 -9.27
CA LYS A 13 4.49 -2.59 -9.23
C LYS A 13 4.01 -2.98 -7.83
N SER A 14 4.64 -2.45 -6.77
CA SER A 14 4.32 -2.79 -5.38
C SER A 14 3.46 -1.74 -4.66
N SER A 15 3.33 -0.53 -5.21
CA SER A 15 2.68 0.60 -4.54
C SER A 15 1.15 0.60 -4.59
N ALA A 16 0.53 -0.36 -5.26
CA ALA A 16 -0.91 -0.47 -5.29
C ALA A 16 -1.40 -1.25 -4.06
N VAL A 17 -2.03 -0.54 -3.17
CA VAL A 17 -2.78 -1.01 -1.99
C VAL A 17 -2.02 -0.92 -0.67
N LEU A 18 -1.64 0.28 -0.26
CA LEU A 18 -1.69 0.60 1.16
C LEU A 18 -3.16 0.66 1.56
N LEU A 19 -3.57 -0.36 2.32
CA LEU A 19 -4.89 -0.45 2.93
C LEU A 19 -5.04 0.74 3.88
N ALA A 20 -5.68 1.81 3.44
CA ALA A 20 -6.19 2.81 4.37
C ALA A 20 -7.33 2.13 5.14
N VAL A 21 -7.00 1.56 6.30
CA VAL A 21 -8.00 1.09 7.25
C VAL A 21 -8.68 2.32 7.81
N LEU A 22 -9.75 2.74 7.17
CA LEU A 22 -10.69 3.70 7.76
C LEU A 22 -11.37 3.04 8.95
N LEU A 23 -10.82 3.25 10.13
CA LEU A 23 -11.49 3.02 11.40
C LEU A 23 -12.67 3.99 11.51
N ALA A 24 -13.84 3.58 11.05
CA ALA A 24 -15.09 4.27 11.28
C ALA A 24 -16.06 3.36 12.04
N GLY A 25 -16.33 3.73 13.27
CA GLY A 25 -17.60 3.42 13.92
C GLY A 25 -17.62 2.24 14.86
N CYS A 26 -17.37 2.52 16.13
CA CYS A 26 -17.94 1.76 17.24
C CYS A 26 -19.47 1.72 17.10
N LEU A 27 -20.01 0.63 16.58
CA LEU A 27 -21.41 0.27 16.81
C LEU A 27 -21.46 -0.63 18.04
N VAL A 28 -21.88 -0.06 19.14
CA VAL A 28 -22.30 -0.79 20.33
C VAL A 28 -23.49 -1.67 19.95
N ALA A 29 -23.20 -2.91 19.62
CA ALA A 29 -24.21 -3.96 19.50
C ALA A 29 -24.25 -4.76 20.80
N CYS A 30 -25.43 -4.90 21.39
CA CYS A 30 -25.71 -5.58 22.65
C CYS A 30 -25.03 -6.97 22.77
N GLY A 31 -24.21 -7.16 23.77
CA GLY A 31 -24.26 -8.39 24.58
C GLY A 31 -23.23 -9.47 24.35
N LYS A 32 -22.33 -9.42 23.36
CA LYS A 32 -21.21 -10.38 23.26
C LYS A 32 -19.93 -9.75 23.78
N LYS A 33 -19.16 -10.51 24.58
CA LYS A 33 -17.83 -10.13 25.01
C LYS A 33 -16.94 -10.05 23.76
N THR A 34 -16.21 -8.96 23.56
CA THR A 34 -15.33 -8.71 22.39
C THR A 34 -13.91 -8.35 22.80
N THR A 35 -13.54 -8.63 24.06
CA THR A 35 -12.28 -8.16 24.67
C THR A 35 -11.04 -8.60 23.88
N ASN A 36 -10.99 -9.87 23.44
CA ASN A 36 -9.87 -10.36 22.66
C ASN A 36 -9.95 -9.88 21.20
N THR A 37 -11.16 -9.78 20.64
CA THR A 37 -11.40 -9.23 19.30
C THR A 37 -10.94 -7.77 19.22
N ASP A 38 -11.27 -6.96 20.21
CA ASP A 38 -10.88 -5.55 20.28
C ASP A 38 -9.36 -5.40 20.44
N ALA A 39 -8.72 -6.21 21.30
CA ALA A 39 -7.26 -6.26 21.43
C ALA A 39 -6.56 -6.71 20.14
N GLY A 40 -7.17 -7.65 19.41
CA GLY A 40 -6.67 -8.06 18.10
C GLY A 40 -6.73 -6.94 17.06
N MET A 41 -7.81 -6.16 17.04
CA MET A 41 -7.95 -5.01 16.15
C MET A 41 -6.97 -3.88 16.50
N GLU A 42 -6.70 -3.66 17.78
CA GLU A 42 -5.66 -2.72 18.24
C GLU A 42 -4.27 -3.18 17.77
N ALA A 43 -3.96 -4.48 17.88
CA ALA A 43 -2.72 -5.03 17.40
C ALA A 43 -2.58 -4.93 15.85
N ILE A 44 -3.67 -5.09 15.08
CA ILE A 44 -3.67 -4.80 13.63
C ILE A 44 -3.33 -3.33 13.37
N SER A 45 -3.93 -2.42 14.12
CA SER A 45 -3.67 -0.98 13.96
C SER A 45 -2.22 -0.62 14.27
N ALA A 46 -1.59 -1.37 15.19
CA ALA A 46 -0.17 -1.26 15.51
C ALA A 46 0.73 -2.09 14.56
N GLN A 47 0.18 -2.68 13.51
CA GLN A 47 0.85 -3.58 12.56
C GLN A 47 1.51 -4.81 13.21
N ASN A 48 1.12 -5.16 14.45
CA ASN A 48 1.58 -6.35 15.15
C ASN A 48 0.67 -7.54 14.83
N TYR A 49 0.85 -8.11 13.63
CA TYR A 49 -0.05 -9.12 13.08
C TYR A 49 0.04 -10.47 13.82
N GLU A 50 1.19 -10.83 14.38
CA GLU A 50 1.34 -12.05 15.17
C GLU A 50 0.58 -11.95 16.50
N GLN A 51 0.68 -10.81 17.18
CA GLN A 51 -0.12 -10.53 18.37
C GLN A 51 -1.61 -10.49 18.03
N ALA A 52 -1.98 -9.87 16.92
CA ALA A 52 -3.36 -9.82 16.44
C ALA A 52 -3.93 -11.23 16.26
N ARG A 53 -3.23 -12.13 15.58
CA ARG A 53 -3.63 -13.54 15.44
C ARG A 53 -3.84 -14.20 16.80
N THR A 54 -2.88 -14.06 17.71
CA THR A 54 -2.97 -14.64 19.05
C THR A 54 -4.24 -14.16 19.79
N CYS A 55 -4.60 -12.90 19.63
CA CYS A 55 -5.82 -12.35 20.21
C CYS A 55 -7.09 -12.91 19.54
N PHE A 56 -7.11 -12.99 18.20
CA PHE A 56 -8.26 -13.57 17.49
C PHE A 56 -8.42 -15.07 17.74
N ASP A 57 -7.33 -15.84 17.87
CA ASP A 57 -7.38 -17.26 18.25
C ASP A 57 -8.04 -17.44 19.63
N LYS A 58 -7.71 -16.57 20.59
CA LYS A 58 -8.37 -16.54 21.92
C LYS A 58 -9.84 -16.15 21.80
N ALA A 59 -10.18 -15.15 20.99
CA ALA A 59 -11.55 -14.74 20.75
C ALA A 59 -12.41 -15.90 20.20
N ILE A 60 -11.87 -16.64 19.25
CA ILE A 60 -12.49 -17.82 18.65
C ILE A 60 -12.68 -18.91 19.72
N LEU A 61 -11.63 -19.21 20.49
CA LEU A 61 -11.65 -20.24 21.52
C LEU A 61 -12.66 -19.91 22.65
N GLU A 62 -12.77 -18.64 23.05
CA GLU A 62 -13.70 -18.18 24.07
C GLU A 62 -15.14 -17.98 23.53
N GLY A 63 -15.37 -18.17 22.23
CA GLY A 63 -16.69 -18.04 21.61
C GLY A 63 -17.20 -16.61 21.60
N GLU A 64 -16.34 -15.61 21.43
CA GLU A 64 -16.74 -14.22 21.21
C GLU A 64 -17.56 -14.11 19.91
N ASP A 65 -17.75 -12.92 19.32
CA ASP A 65 -18.40 -12.81 18.02
C ASP A 65 -17.52 -13.50 16.95
N LEU A 66 -17.84 -14.78 16.63
CA LEU A 66 -17.03 -15.60 15.73
C LEU A 66 -16.88 -14.98 14.35
N GLN A 67 -17.91 -14.29 13.84
CA GLN A 67 -17.81 -13.60 12.56
C GLN A 67 -16.75 -12.49 12.60
N LEU A 68 -16.74 -11.67 13.66
CA LEU A 68 -15.74 -10.61 13.85
C LEU A 68 -14.34 -11.19 14.11
N ALA A 69 -14.26 -12.23 14.93
CA ALA A 69 -12.98 -12.86 15.26
C ALA A 69 -12.30 -13.46 14.03
N TYR A 70 -13.04 -14.24 13.23
CA TYR A 70 -12.50 -14.78 11.97
C TYR A 70 -12.19 -13.70 10.94
N ARG A 71 -13.03 -12.65 10.84
CA ARG A 71 -12.72 -11.49 9.98
C ARG A 71 -11.40 -10.83 10.41
N GLY A 72 -11.22 -10.61 11.70
CA GLY A 72 -9.97 -10.03 12.23
C GLY A 72 -8.77 -10.92 11.97
N GLN A 73 -8.92 -12.24 12.18
CA GLN A 73 -7.88 -13.22 11.88
C GLN A 73 -7.48 -13.17 10.39
N GLY A 74 -8.46 -13.10 9.47
CA GLY A 74 -8.20 -12.93 8.04
C GLY A 74 -7.42 -11.65 7.73
N LEU A 75 -7.77 -10.52 8.37
CA LEU A 75 -7.02 -9.27 8.22
C LEU A 75 -5.58 -9.38 8.73
N ALA A 76 -5.35 -10.09 9.84
CA ALA A 76 -4.01 -10.32 10.36
C ALA A 76 -3.17 -11.17 9.40
N TYR A 77 -3.74 -12.23 8.81
CA TYR A 77 -3.08 -13.03 7.79
C TYR A 77 -2.79 -12.22 6.51
N MET A 78 -3.70 -11.35 6.08
CA MET A 78 -3.43 -10.43 4.97
C MET A 78 -2.23 -9.52 5.26
N GLY A 79 -2.13 -9.00 6.49
CA GLY A 79 -0.99 -8.18 6.91
C GLY A 79 0.35 -8.94 6.89
N GLN A 80 0.30 -10.26 7.10
CA GLN A 80 1.46 -11.17 7.01
C GLN A 80 1.70 -11.70 5.58
N THR A 81 0.91 -11.27 4.60
CA THR A 81 0.92 -11.77 3.21
C THR A 81 0.58 -13.27 3.06
N ASP A 82 0.02 -13.89 4.10
CA ASP A 82 -0.50 -15.25 4.07
C ASP A 82 -1.94 -15.25 3.54
N TYR A 83 -2.05 -15.11 2.22
CA TYR A 83 -3.36 -14.94 1.58
C TYR A 83 -4.20 -16.23 1.59
N GLU A 84 -3.59 -17.40 1.62
CA GLU A 84 -4.30 -18.67 1.71
C GLU A 84 -5.04 -18.79 3.06
N SER A 85 -4.34 -18.55 4.17
CA SER A 85 -4.94 -18.54 5.51
C SER A 85 -5.96 -17.40 5.69
N ALA A 86 -5.74 -16.26 5.02
CA ALA A 86 -6.69 -15.16 5.01
C ALA A 86 -8.02 -15.57 4.35
N ILE A 87 -7.97 -16.21 3.18
CA ILE A 87 -9.14 -16.73 2.46
C ILE A 87 -9.92 -17.69 3.37
N GLU A 88 -9.25 -18.68 3.98
CA GLU A 88 -9.91 -19.63 4.88
C GLU A 88 -10.59 -18.92 6.05
N SER A 89 -9.94 -17.91 6.64
CA SER A 89 -10.49 -17.15 7.76
C SER A 89 -11.71 -16.33 7.34
N PHE A 90 -11.70 -15.69 6.18
CA PHE A 90 -12.86 -14.95 5.67
C PHE A 90 -14.02 -15.88 5.33
N ASP A 91 -13.77 -17.05 4.76
CA ASP A 91 -14.80 -18.06 4.52
C ASP A 91 -15.44 -18.51 5.82
N ARG A 92 -14.66 -18.76 6.87
CA ARG A 92 -15.17 -19.06 8.21
C ARG A 92 -15.99 -17.90 8.80
N ALA A 93 -15.55 -16.66 8.57
CA ALA A 93 -16.31 -15.49 8.99
C ALA A 93 -17.69 -15.43 8.31
N LEU A 94 -17.77 -15.71 7.01
CA LEU A 94 -19.03 -15.75 6.25
C LEU A 94 -19.94 -16.89 6.72
N GLN A 95 -19.40 -18.08 7.03
CA GLN A 95 -20.15 -19.21 7.58
C GLN A 95 -20.78 -18.90 8.96
N ASN A 96 -20.21 -17.96 9.72
CA ASN A 96 -20.73 -17.50 11.00
C ASN A 96 -21.59 -16.23 10.88
N GLY A 97 -21.95 -15.83 9.64
CA GLY A 97 -22.82 -14.70 9.35
C GLY A 97 -24.29 -14.98 9.57
N GLY A 98 -25.10 -13.94 9.38
CA GLY A 98 -26.56 -14.02 9.47
C GLY A 98 -27.22 -14.57 8.21
N MET A 99 -28.56 -14.71 8.27
CA MET A 99 -29.36 -15.16 7.13
C MET A 99 -29.45 -14.10 6.00
N PHE A 100 -29.27 -12.83 6.33
CA PHE A 100 -29.38 -11.71 5.40
C PHE A 100 -28.03 -11.05 5.18
N VAL A 101 -27.78 -10.63 3.95
CA VAL A 101 -26.53 -9.91 3.61
C VAL A 101 -26.51 -8.54 4.31
N SER A 102 -25.67 -8.41 5.30
CA SER A 102 -25.40 -7.16 6.03
C SER A 102 -24.19 -6.42 5.43
N ASP A 103 -23.94 -5.20 5.92
CA ASP A 103 -22.73 -4.45 5.54
C ASP A 103 -21.44 -5.19 5.93
N ARG A 104 -21.51 -5.97 7.00
CA ARG A 104 -20.38 -6.80 7.45
C ARG A 104 -20.04 -7.92 6.46
N GLU A 105 -21.03 -8.64 5.94
CA GLU A 105 -20.80 -9.66 4.92
C GLU A 105 -20.25 -9.06 3.63
N VAL A 106 -20.72 -7.88 3.26
CA VAL A 106 -20.15 -7.14 2.10
C VAL A 106 -18.69 -6.79 2.32
N ASP A 107 -18.35 -6.28 3.51
CA ASP A 107 -16.97 -5.96 3.90
C ASP A 107 -16.08 -7.21 3.92
N ILE A 108 -16.55 -8.32 4.51
CA ILE A 108 -15.82 -9.59 4.52
C ILE A 108 -15.57 -10.10 3.10
N ASN A 109 -16.59 -10.09 2.24
CA ASN A 109 -16.46 -10.52 0.84
C ASN A 109 -15.48 -9.61 0.05
N TYR A 110 -15.42 -8.31 0.37
CA TYR A 110 -14.44 -7.41 -0.25
C TYR A 110 -13.00 -7.80 0.13
N TYR A 111 -12.73 -8.10 1.40
CA TYR A 111 -11.42 -8.61 1.82
C TYR A 111 -11.12 -10.00 1.28
N LEU A 112 -12.13 -10.88 1.21
CA LEU A 112 -12.00 -12.20 0.58
C LEU A 112 -11.56 -12.06 -0.87
N ALA A 113 -12.25 -11.23 -1.66
CA ALA A 113 -11.88 -10.98 -3.06
C ALA A 113 -10.47 -10.38 -3.18
N THR A 114 -10.09 -9.50 -2.25
CA THR A 114 -8.74 -8.94 -2.22
C THR A 114 -7.69 -10.03 -1.92
N ALA A 115 -7.95 -10.91 -0.96
CA ALA A 115 -7.07 -12.03 -0.63
C ALA A 115 -6.96 -13.03 -1.78
N GLN A 116 -8.09 -13.38 -2.41
CA GLN A 116 -8.14 -14.24 -3.62
C GLN A 116 -7.31 -13.64 -4.76
N TYR A 117 -7.45 -12.33 -5.01
CA TYR A 117 -6.65 -11.62 -6.01
C TYR A 117 -5.16 -11.70 -5.71
N LYS A 118 -4.76 -11.38 -4.48
CA LYS A 118 -3.35 -11.42 -4.05
C LYS A 118 -2.76 -12.83 -4.06
N ASN A 119 -3.61 -13.86 -3.91
CA ASN A 119 -3.24 -15.27 -4.01
C ASN A 119 -3.27 -15.81 -5.47
N GLY A 120 -3.48 -14.93 -6.47
CA GLY A 120 -3.52 -15.31 -7.89
C GLY A 120 -4.82 -15.98 -8.35
N GLN A 121 -5.86 -16.04 -7.51
CA GLN A 121 -7.16 -16.62 -7.80
C GLN A 121 -8.08 -15.59 -8.48
N LEU A 122 -7.66 -15.10 -9.67
CA LEU A 122 -8.30 -13.96 -10.34
C LEU A 122 -9.78 -14.21 -10.64
N SER A 123 -10.12 -15.41 -11.10
CA SER A 123 -11.52 -15.79 -11.44
C SER A 123 -12.43 -15.78 -10.22
N ASP A 124 -11.95 -16.32 -9.09
CA ASP A 124 -12.72 -16.38 -7.84
C ASP A 124 -12.92 -14.96 -7.28
N ALA A 125 -11.89 -14.12 -7.32
CA ALA A 125 -11.97 -12.73 -6.93
C ALA A 125 -13.01 -11.93 -7.74
N ILE A 126 -13.03 -12.11 -9.08
CA ILE A 126 -14.04 -11.49 -9.95
C ILE A 126 -15.44 -11.98 -9.58
N GLN A 127 -15.63 -13.27 -9.36
CA GLN A 127 -16.93 -13.85 -8.99
C GLN A 127 -17.42 -13.31 -7.64
N THR A 128 -16.54 -13.19 -6.64
CA THR A 128 -16.86 -12.61 -5.33
C THR A 128 -17.27 -11.14 -5.48
N LEU A 129 -16.57 -10.36 -6.29
CA LEU A 129 -16.90 -8.95 -6.56
C LEU A 129 -18.18 -8.78 -7.37
N ASP A 130 -18.47 -9.70 -8.30
CA ASP A 130 -19.75 -9.74 -9.02
C ASP A 130 -20.93 -9.93 -8.05
N ALA A 131 -20.78 -10.82 -7.07
CA ALA A 131 -21.80 -11.04 -6.05
C ALA A 131 -22.05 -9.78 -5.22
N ILE A 132 -20.98 -9.08 -4.79
CA ILE A 132 -21.13 -7.81 -4.07
C ILE A 132 -21.84 -6.76 -4.93
N ALA A 133 -21.41 -6.57 -6.18
CA ALA A 133 -22.00 -5.59 -7.10
C ALA A 133 -23.48 -5.89 -7.41
N GLY A 134 -23.88 -7.17 -7.37
CA GLY A 134 -25.26 -7.60 -7.53
C GLY A 134 -26.18 -7.22 -6.36
N VAL A 135 -25.68 -7.24 -5.13
CA VAL A 135 -26.47 -6.96 -3.93
C VAL A 135 -26.35 -5.52 -3.43
N ARG A 136 -25.23 -4.86 -3.69
CA ARG A 136 -24.93 -3.49 -3.27
C ARG A 136 -24.49 -2.63 -4.44
N LYS A 137 -25.39 -1.80 -4.93
CA LYS A 137 -25.07 -0.81 -5.98
C LYS A 137 -24.39 0.41 -5.36
N GLY A 138 -23.36 0.92 -6.02
CA GLY A 138 -22.77 2.22 -5.68
C GLY A 138 -21.47 2.19 -4.89
N GLN A 139 -20.87 1.03 -4.71
CA GLN A 139 -19.55 0.88 -4.07
C GLN A 139 -18.44 1.04 -5.12
N ASP A 140 -17.85 2.22 -5.18
CA ASP A 140 -16.79 2.57 -6.12
C ASP A 140 -15.58 1.61 -6.05
N MET A 141 -15.16 1.25 -4.83
CA MET A 141 -14.03 0.35 -4.61
C MET A 141 -14.26 -1.07 -5.14
N VAL A 142 -15.51 -1.56 -5.15
CA VAL A 142 -15.84 -2.88 -5.72
C VAL A 142 -15.63 -2.88 -7.24
N TYR A 143 -16.12 -1.82 -7.91
CA TYR A 143 -15.91 -1.66 -9.35
C TYR A 143 -14.43 -1.43 -9.67
N TYR A 144 -13.74 -0.62 -8.86
CA TYR A 144 -12.31 -0.39 -9.03
C TYR A 144 -11.51 -1.70 -8.94
N LEU A 145 -11.67 -2.46 -7.87
CA LEU A 145 -10.93 -3.71 -7.67
C LEU A 145 -11.24 -4.73 -8.77
N ARG A 146 -12.53 -4.88 -9.15
CA ARG A 146 -12.92 -5.79 -10.23
C ARG A 146 -12.34 -5.36 -11.58
N GLY A 147 -12.33 -4.06 -11.86
CA GLY A 147 -11.73 -3.49 -13.06
C GLY A 147 -10.22 -3.74 -13.11
N SER A 148 -9.53 -3.54 -11.99
CA SER A 148 -8.08 -3.80 -11.89
C SER A 148 -7.75 -5.28 -12.14
N ILE A 149 -8.51 -6.19 -11.53
CA ILE A 149 -8.32 -7.64 -11.73
C ILE A 149 -8.63 -8.04 -13.17
N LYS A 150 -9.68 -7.49 -13.78
CA LYS A 150 -10.00 -7.74 -15.20
C LYS A 150 -8.91 -7.25 -16.14
N MET A 151 -8.30 -6.09 -15.84
CA MET A 151 -7.18 -5.55 -16.61
C MET A 151 -6.00 -6.53 -16.60
N GLU A 152 -5.62 -7.01 -15.42
CA GLU A 152 -4.54 -7.99 -15.27
C GLU A 152 -4.87 -9.33 -15.92
N ASN A 153 -6.16 -9.75 -15.90
CA ASN A 153 -6.63 -10.98 -16.52
C ASN A 153 -6.84 -10.86 -18.06
N GLY A 154 -6.53 -9.70 -18.64
CA GLY A 154 -6.62 -9.45 -20.09
C GLY A 154 -8.02 -9.10 -20.60
N ASP A 155 -9.03 -8.95 -19.73
CA ASP A 155 -10.36 -8.45 -20.10
C ASP A 155 -10.35 -6.90 -20.11
N TYR A 156 -9.70 -6.32 -21.11
CA TYR A 156 -9.53 -4.88 -21.23
C TYR A 156 -10.86 -4.12 -21.28
N ASP A 157 -11.80 -4.55 -22.11
CA ASP A 157 -13.10 -3.87 -22.26
C ASP A 157 -13.93 -3.90 -20.97
N GLY A 158 -13.94 -5.08 -20.32
CA GLY A 158 -14.58 -5.23 -19.02
C GLY A 158 -13.91 -4.40 -17.93
N ALA A 159 -12.60 -4.27 -17.96
CA ALA A 159 -11.82 -3.44 -17.05
C ALA A 159 -12.15 -1.95 -17.22
N VAL A 160 -12.09 -1.44 -18.44
CA VAL A 160 -12.43 -0.04 -18.77
C VAL A 160 -13.83 0.30 -18.29
N LYS A 161 -14.80 -0.58 -18.53
CA LYS A 161 -16.18 -0.38 -18.07
C LYS A 161 -16.28 -0.25 -16.54
N ASP A 162 -15.63 -1.15 -15.81
CA ASP A 162 -15.66 -1.15 -14.35
C ASP A 162 -14.90 0.06 -13.77
N LEU A 163 -13.74 0.41 -14.30
CA LEU A 163 -12.98 1.58 -13.87
C LEU A 163 -13.73 2.90 -14.10
N ASN A 164 -14.44 3.03 -15.23
CA ASN A 164 -15.32 4.18 -15.47
C ASN A 164 -16.51 4.20 -14.50
N GLU A 165 -17.09 3.05 -14.16
CA GLU A 165 -18.15 2.98 -13.15
C GLU A 165 -17.61 3.39 -11.76
N ALA A 166 -16.40 2.95 -11.38
CA ALA A 166 -15.73 3.36 -10.14
C ALA A 166 -15.55 4.88 -10.08
N LEU A 167 -15.06 5.51 -11.15
CA LEU A 167 -14.95 6.96 -11.26
C LEU A 167 -16.30 7.66 -11.10
N SER A 168 -17.32 7.17 -11.79
CA SER A 168 -18.69 7.71 -11.69
C SER A 168 -19.23 7.63 -10.26
N LYS A 169 -19.06 6.49 -9.56
CA LYS A 169 -19.53 6.28 -8.17
C LYS A 169 -18.77 7.14 -7.18
N SER A 170 -17.48 7.30 -7.37
CA SER A 170 -16.63 8.17 -6.54
C SER A 170 -16.80 9.66 -6.86
N LYS A 171 -17.72 10.04 -7.77
CA LYS A 171 -17.91 11.40 -8.29
C LYS A 171 -16.63 11.97 -8.91
N ASN A 172 -15.88 11.13 -9.60
CA ASN A 172 -14.57 11.42 -10.18
C ASN A 172 -13.60 12.03 -9.16
N SER A 173 -13.56 11.49 -7.96
CA SER A 173 -12.61 11.95 -6.92
C SER A 173 -11.16 11.79 -7.41
N ILE A 174 -10.29 12.70 -6.99
CA ILE A 174 -8.88 12.64 -7.40
C ILE A 174 -8.20 11.35 -6.95
N PRO A 175 -8.39 10.85 -5.72
CA PRO A 175 -7.83 9.55 -5.33
C PRO A 175 -8.25 8.40 -6.25
N MET A 176 -9.52 8.35 -6.69
CA MET A 176 -9.98 7.32 -7.63
C MET A 176 -9.37 7.53 -9.03
N THR A 177 -9.26 8.77 -9.48
CA THR A 177 -8.62 9.09 -10.78
C THR A 177 -7.17 8.62 -10.81
N ILE A 178 -6.42 8.83 -9.72
CA ILE A 178 -5.04 8.35 -9.60
C ILE A 178 -5.00 6.81 -9.63
N ARG A 179 -5.86 6.13 -8.88
CA ARG A 179 -5.94 4.66 -8.88
C ARG A 179 -6.23 4.08 -10.26
N VAL A 180 -7.14 4.72 -11.00
CA VAL A 180 -7.44 4.32 -12.38
C VAL A 180 -6.21 4.52 -13.28
N TYR A 181 -5.54 5.67 -13.18
CA TYR A 181 -4.29 5.89 -13.89
C TYR A 181 -3.24 4.82 -13.59
N GLU A 182 -3.00 4.53 -12.30
CA GLU A 182 -2.04 3.52 -11.87
C GLU A 182 -2.39 2.13 -12.43
N THR A 183 -3.68 1.74 -12.42
CA THR A 183 -4.13 0.48 -13.00
C THR A 183 -3.77 0.37 -14.49
N PHE A 184 -3.99 1.43 -15.26
CA PHE A 184 -3.60 1.45 -16.67
C PHE A 184 -2.08 1.39 -16.85
N ALA A 185 -1.34 2.20 -16.09
CA ALA A 185 0.11 2.29 -16.20
C ALA A 185 0.80 0.97 -15.83
N ASP A 186 0.35 0.32 -14.74
CA ASP A 186 0.91 -0.96 -14.28
C ASP A 186 0.67 -2.12 -15.28
N ASN A 187 -0.36 -1.99 -16.11
CA ASN A 187 -0.70 -2.98 -17.14
C ASN A 187 -0.21 -2.58 -18.55
N GLY A 188 0.68 -1.59 -18.67
CA GLY A 188 1.29 -1.20 -19.92
C GLY A 188 0.45 -0.28 -20.81
N HIS A 189 -0.63 0.29 -20.26
CA HIS A 189 -1.55 1.21 -20.92
C HIS A 189 -1.40 2.65 -20.40
N GLU A 190 -0.17 3.08 -20.11
CA GLU A 190 0.09 4.37 -19.47
C GLU A 190 -0.50 5.55 -20.24
N GLN A 191 -0.46 5.51 -21.58
CA GLN A 191 -1.00 6.60 -22.40
C GLN A 191 -2.51 6.76 -22.24
N GLU A 192 -3.24 5.67 -22.17
CA GLU A 192 -4.68 5.66 -21.91
C GLU A 192 -4.97 6.15 -20.48
N GLY A 193 -4.17 5.72 -19.51
CA GLY A 193 -4.24 6.19 -18.12
C GLY A 193 -4.04 7.71 -18.02
N GLN A 194 -3.07 8.27 -18.76
CA GLN A 194 -2.81 9.72 -18.80
C GLN A 194 -4.02 10.52 -19.27
N SER A 195 -4.90 9.96 -20.09
CA SER A 195 -6.12 10.63 -20.53
C SER A 195 -7.06 10.98 -19.39
N TYR A 196 -7.13 10.15 -18.34
CA TYR A 196 -7.95 10.41 -17.14
C TYR A 196 -7.39 11.56 -16.30
N LEU A 197 -6.07 11.65 -16.17
CA LEU A 197 -5.42 12.77 -15.47
C LEU A 197 -5.61 14.07 -16.25
N SER A 198 -5.41 14.05 -17.56
CA SER A 198 -5.64 15.20 -18.43
C SER A 198 -7.09 15.69 -18.34
N ALA A 199 -8.07 14.79 -18.41
CA ALA A 199 -9.47 15.13 -18.26
C ALA A 199 -9.80 15.74 -16.88
N ALA A 200 -9.14 15.28 -15.81
CA ALA A 200 -9.29 15.86 -14.48
C ALA A 200 -8.74 17.30 -14.43
N ILE A 201 -7.56 17.55 -15.01
CA ILE A 201 -6.96 18.89 -15.12
C ILE A 201 -7.83 19.82 -15.95
N GLU A 202 -8.26 19.40 -17.13
CA GLU A 202 -9.06 20.23 -18.04
C GLU A 202 -10.42 20.63 -17.49
N ASN A 203 -11.10 19.71 -16.81
CA ASN A 203 -12.50 19.89 -16.45
C ASN A 203 -12.73 20.25 -14.98
N ARG A 204 -11.77 20.08 -14.10
CA ARG A 204 -11.99 20.16 -12.65
C ARG A 204 -10.91 20.91 -11.87
N LEU A 205 -9.87 21.44 -12.50
CA LEU A 205 -8.74 22.07 -11.82
C LEU A 205 -9.17 23.12 -10.80
N ASP A 206 -10.13 23.99 -11.16
CA ASP A 206 -10.63 25.07 -10.30
C ASP A 206 -11.37 24.56 -9.04
N ALA A 207 -11.91 23.33 -9.11
CA ALA A 207 -12.63 22.72 -8.00
C ALA A 207 -11.73 21.88 -7.08
N MET A 208 -10.46 21.67 -7.45
CA MET A 208 -9.49 20.92 -6.67
C MET A 208 -8.86 21.78 -5.58
N THR A 209 -8.56 21.18 -4.44
CA THR A 209 -7.65 21.74 -3.45
C THR A 209 -6.23 21.83 -4.01
N ASP A 210 -5.38 22.68 -3.43
CA ASP A 210 -3.99 22.78 -3.87
C ASP A 210 -3.24 21.45 -3.73
N TYR A 211 -3.56 20.67 -2.70
CA TYR A 211 -3.02 19.29 -2.56
C TYR A 211 -3.43 18.40 -3.73
N GLU A 212 -4.72 18.35 -4.08
CA GLU A 212 -5.22 17.54 -5.20
C GLU A 212 -4.61 17.96 -6.53
N LYS A 213 -4.46 19.28 -6.78
CA LYS A 213 -3.76 19.80 -7.96
C LYS A 213 -2.33 19.29 -8.01
N GLY A 214 -1.60 19.41 -6.89
CA GLY A 214 -0.24 18.93 -6.79
C GLY A 214 -0.10 17.43 -7.07
N VAL A 215 -1.00 16.63 -6.51
CA VAL A 215 -1.03 15.16 -6.74
C VAL A 215 -1.28 14.84 -8.21
N VAL A 216 -2.28 15.45 -8.85
CA VAL A 216 -2.59 15.20 -10.27
C VAL A 216 -1.42 15.59 -11.17
N TYR A 217 -0.81 16.74 -10.93
CA TYR A 217 0.37 17.17 -11.69
C TYR A 217 1.58 16.24 -11.47
N TYR A 218 1.79 15.72 -10.25
CA TYR A 218 2.83 14.73 -9.98
C TYR A 218 2.65 13.48 -10.86
N TYR A 219 1.47 12.90 -10.87
CA TYR A 219 1.17 11.71 -11.68
C TYR A 219 1.15 12.02 -13.19
N SER A 220 0.89 13.26 -13.57
CA SER A 220 1.05 13.72 -14.95
C SER A 220 2.52 13.98 -15.35
N LYS A 221 3.47 13.77 -14.41
CA LYS A 221 4.91 14.01 -14.55
C LYS A 221 5.28 15.49 -14.77
N ASP A 222 4.38 16.40 -14.47
CA ASP A 222 4.63 17.84 -14.41
C ASP A 222 5.06 18.22 -12.99
N TYR A 223 6.28 17.85 -12.65
CA TYR A 223 6.80 17.99 -11.28
C TYR A 223 6.97 19.44 -10.84
N GLU A 224 7.15 20.38 -11.76
CA GLU A 224 7.24 21.80 -11.45
C GLU A 224 5.88 22.36 -10.98
N ASN A 225 4.80 22.05 -11.67
CA ASN A 225 3.45 22.43 -11.23
C ASN A 225 3.06 21.65 -9.96
N ALA A 226 3.43 20.36 -9.87
CA ALA A 226 3.21 19.57 -8.66
C ALA A 226 3.85 20.24 -7.44
N ARG A 227 5.13 20.61 -7.52
CA ARG A 227 5.84 21.34 -6.47
C ARG A 227 5.13 22.62 -6.08
N ASN A 228 4.78 23.45 -7.08
CA ASN A 228 4.16 24.74 -6.83
C ASN A 228 2.85 24.61 -6.03
N PHE A 229 1.97 23.70 -6.43
CA PHE A 229 0.69 23.48 -5.75
C PHE A 229 0.86 22.78 -4.39
N LEU A 230 1.79 21.84 -4.24
CA LEU A 230 2.04 21.19 -2.96
C LEU A 230 2.68 22.15 -1.95
N GLU A 231 3.55 23.07 -2.37
CA GLU A 231 4.06 24.13 -1.50
C GLU A 231 2.96 25.14 -1.08
N LEU A 232 1.97 25.41 -1.97
CA LEU A 232 0.78 26.18 -1.59
C LEU A 232 -0.07 25.41 -0.57
N ALA A 233 -0.30 24.11 -0.77
CA ALA A 233 -1.01 23.26 0.19
C ALA A 233 -0.32 23.25 1.56
N LYS A 234 1.01 23.16 1.58
CA LYS A 234 1.83 23.19 2.81
C LYS A 234 1.73 24.55 3.52
N SER A 235 1.88 25.65 2.78
CA SER A 235 1.88 27.00 3.35
C SER A 235 0.50 27.51 3.76
N GLY A 236 -0.57 27.01 3.13
CA GLY A 236 -1.95 27.37 3.43
C GLY A 236 -2.55 26.66 4.64
N ALA A 237 -1.94 25.61 5.12
CA ALA A 237 -2.41 24.82 6.25
C ALA A 237 -1.79 25.31 7.58
N LYS A 238 -2.57 25.25 8.68
CA LYS A 238 -2.03 25.48 10.04
C LYS A 238 -0.97 24.46 10.41
N GLU A 239 -1.24 23.20 10.07
CA GLU A 239 -0.35 22.05 10.23
C GLU A 239 -0.29 21.33 8.89
N THR A 240 0.90 21.03 8.42
CA THR A 240 1.07 20.34 7.14
C THR A 240 0.68 18.89 7.32
N SER A 241 -0.24 18.39 6.49
CA SER A 241 -0.60 16.96 6.54
C SER A 241 0.56 16.07 6.14
N SER A 242 0.59 14.88 6.71
CA SER A 242 1.55 13.82 6.37
C SER A 242 1.58 13.53 4.87
N ASP A 243 0.40 13.46 4.24
CA ASP A 243 0.27 13.22 2.81
C ASP A 243 0.93 14.34 1.98
N THR A 244 0.80 15.60 2.41
CA THR A 244 1.43 16.73 1.72
C THR A 244 2.96 16.66 1.83
N LEU A 245 3.49 16.33 3.01
CA LEU A 245 4.94 16.17 3.19
C LEU A 245 5.49 15.02 2.33
N LEU A 246 4.76 13.89 2.30
CA LEU A 246 5.13 12.74 1.50
C LEU A 246 5.15 13.06 0.00
N MET A 247 4.08 13.71 -0.49
CA MET A 247 3.99 14.07 -1.91
C MET A 247 5.02 15.12 -2.31
N LEU A 248 5.31 16.09 -1.44
CA LEU A 248 6.40 17.05 -1.65
C LEU A 248 7.75 16.35 -1.70
N GLY A 249 8.05 15.46 -0.75
CA GLY A 249 9.27 14.67 -0.76
C GLY A 249 9.46 13.94 -2.07
N LYS A 250 8.46 13.18 -2.50
CA LYS A 250 8.45 12.47 -3.79
C LYS A 250 8.63 13.43 -4.99
N THR A 251 8.02 14.61 -4.93
CA THR A 251 8.13 15.60 -6.01
C THR A 251 9.54 16.15 -6.11
N TYR A 252 10.18 16.49 -4.97
CA TYR A 252 11.53 16.97 -4.95
C TYR A 252 12.57 15.91 -5.35
N GLU A 253 12.32 14.64 -5.02
CA GLU A 253 13.12 13.52 -5.57
C GLU A 253 13.10 13.49 -7.11
N GLN A 254 11.90 13.66 -7.72
CA GLN A 254 11.77 13.69 -9.18
C GLN A 254 12.44 14.92 -9.81
N LEU A 255 12.52 16.03 -9.08
CA LEU A 255 13.23 17.25 -9.47
C LEU A 255 14.75 17.17 -9.19
N GLY A 256 15.23 16.10 -8.56
CA GLY A 256 16.64 15.86 -8.23
C GLY A 256 17.11 16.59 -6.97
N ASP A 257 16.21 17.07 -6.13
CA ASP A 257 16.55 17.68 -4.84
C ASP A 257 16.30 16.70 -3.69
N SER A 258 17.08 15.61 -3.66
CA SER A 258 17.00 14.58 -2.63
C SER A 258 17.39 15.09 -1.24
N ASN A 259 18.18 16.17 -1.13
CA ASN A 259 18.50 16.79 0.14
C ASN A 259 17.25 17.45 0.76
N TYR A 260 16.49 18.20 -0.03
CA TYR A 260 15.27 18.82 0.49
C TYR A 260 14.18 17.77 0.74
N ALA A 261 14.04 16.76 -0.12
CA ALA A 261 13.16 15.62 0.12
C ALA A 261 13.47 14.94 1.46
N ALA A 262 14.73 14.65 1.74
CA ALA A 262 15.16 14.08 3.02
C ALA A 262 14.73 14.95 4.20
N SER A 263 14.89 16.28 4.10
CA SER A 263 14.50 17.21 5.18
C SER A 263 12.98 17.19 5.46
N LEU A 264 12.17 16.98 4.44
CA LEU A 264 10.71 16.84 4.58
C LEU A 264 10.34 15.54 5.30
N TYR A 265 11.01 14.44 4.97
CA TYR A 265 10.80 13.15 5.63
C TYR A 265 11.31 13.16 7.08
N GLU A 266 12.46 13.77 7.34
CA GLU A 266 12.96 13.97 8.72
C GLU A 266 11.97 14.78 9.56
N LYS A 267 11.41 15.86 8.99
CA LYS A 267 10.38 16.65 9.66
C LYS A 267 9.13 15.83 9.94
N TYR A 268 8.65 15.06 8.96
CA TYR A 268 7.51 14.17 9.15
C TYR A 268 7.73 13.22 10.32
N LEU A 269 8.87 12.52 10.34
CA LEU A 269 9.22 11.54 11.37
C LEU A 269 9.45 12.16 12.77
N ALA A 270 9.77 13.45 12.84
CA ALA A 270 9.89 14.16 14.10
C ALA A 270 8.54 14.57 14.73
N GLU A 271 7.50 14.69 13.91
CA GLU A 271 6.19 15.19 14.31
C GLU A 271 5.11 14.09 14.36
N ASN A 272 5.39 12.89 13.84
CA ASN A 272 4.43 11.80 13.73
C ASN A 272 5.00 10.49 14.29
N ASP A 273 4.13 9.49 14.40
CA ASP A 273 4.54 8.14 14.74
C ASP A 273 5.50 7.57 13.69
N ALA A 274 6.34 6.65 14.11
CA ALA A 274 7.32 6.01 13.27
C ALA A 274 6.65 5.25 12.11
N ASP A 275 6.96 5.65 10.87
CA ASP A 275 6.41 5.06 9.65
C ASP A 275 7.54 4.42 8.83
N PRO A 276 7.53 3.07 8.66
CA PRO A 276 8.58 2.36 7.92
C PRO A 276 8.65 2.78 6.44
N VAL A 277 7.56 3.23 5.83
CA VAL A 277 7.55 3.74 4.46
C VAL A 277 8.35 5.02 4.36
N ILE A 278 8.15 5.95 5.30
CA ILE A 278 8.87 7.23 5.31
C ILE A 278 10.36 7.02 5.65
N TYR A 279 10.66 6.09 6.57
CA TYR A 279 12.06 5.72 6.82
C TYR A 279 12.74 5.13 5.58
N ASN A 280 12.03 4.34 4.77
CA ASN A 280 12.56 3.83 3.51
C ASN A 280 12.85 4.95 2.51
N GLN A 281 11.92 5.91 2.32
CA GLN A 281 12.13 7.06 1.45
C GLN A 281 13.30 7.94 1.93
N LEU A 282 13.38 8.20 3.23
CA LEU A 282 14.53 8.90 3.81
C LEU A 282 15.84 8.15 3.53
N GLY A 283 15.86 6.84 3.73
CA GLY A 283 17.00 5.99 3.41
C GLY A 283 17.43 6.10 1.95
N LEU A 284 16.48 6.07 1.02
CA LEU A 284 16.73 6.23 -0.42
C LEU A 284 17.31 7.61 -0.76
N CYS A 285 16.76 8.69 -0.20
CA CYS A 285 17.30 10.04 -0.39
C CYS A 285 18.74 10.14 0.13
N LYS A 286 19.04 9.54 1.30
CA LYS A 286 20.40 9.52 1.85
C LYS A 286 21.37 8.67 1.02
N LEU A 287 20.91 7.55 0.44
CA LEU A 287 21.72 6.77 -0.53
C LEU A 287 22.03 7.59 -1.79
N GLU A 288 21.06 8.34 -2.29
CA GLU A 288 21.19 9.15 -3.50
C GLU A 288 22.14 10.34 -3.29
N THR A 289 22.19 10.88 -2.06
CA THR A 289 23.12 11.95 -1.65
C THR A 289 24.45 11.41 -1.12
N GLU A 290 24.72 10.12 -1.24
CA GLU A 290 25.94 9.43 -0.83
C GLU A 290 26.21 9.50 0.70
N ASP A 291 25.21 9.84 1.51
CA ASP A 291 25.29 9.79 2.99
C ASP A 291 24.88 8.39 3.48
N TYR A 292 25.74 7.43 3.25
CA TYR A 292 25.46 6.00 3.46
C TYR A 292 25.25 5.63 4.93
N GLU A 293 25.91 6.33 5.86
CA GLU A 293 25.72 6.15 7.31
C GLU A 293 24.35 6.64 7.76
N ALA A 294 23.91 7.80 7.28
CA ALA A 294 22.56 8.30 7.57
C ALA A 294 21.51 7.41 6.90
N ALA A 295 21.78 6.92 5.70
CA ALA A 295 20.91 5.95 5.02
C ALA A 295 20.71 4.70 5.87
N LEU A 296 21.79 4.09 6.38
CA LEU A 296 21.71 2.94 7.27
C LEU A 296 20.93 3.23 8.55
N THR A 297 21.10 4.44 9.11
CA THR A 297 20.38 4.84 10.32
C THR A 297 18.88 4.89 10.07
N ALA A 298 18.44 5.53 8.98
CA ALA A 298 17.03 5.59 8.59
C ALA A 298 16.46 4.18 8.29
N ILE A 299 17.16 3.40 7.47
CA ILE A 299 16.74 2.04 7.09
C ILE A 299 16.61 1.14 8.32
N ASN A 300 17.57 1.19 9.25
CA ASN A 300 17.51 0.40 10.48
C ASN A 300 16.35 0.83 11.39
N SER A 301 16.06 2.13 11.44
CA SER A 301 14.89 2.65 12.15
C SER A 301 13.59 2.10 11.54
N GLY A 302 13.46 2.10 10.22
CA GLY A 302 12.34 1.49 9.52
C GLY A 302 12.19 0.00 9.82
N LEU A 303 13.31 -0.75 9.80
CA LEU A 303 13.33 -2.18 10.12
C LEU A 303 12.97 -2.48 11.59
N SER A 304 13.20 -1.53 12.51
CA SER A 304 12.89 -1.71 13.92
C SER A 304 11.40 -1.53 14.25
N VAL A 305 10.65 -0.86 13.39
CA VAL A 305 9.22 -0.55 13.60
C VAL A 305 8.28 -1.29 12.66
N THR A 306 8.80 -2.13 11.78
CA THR A 306 8.00 -2.94 10.86
C THR A 306 8.16 -4.42 11.15
N GLU A 307 7.06 -5.15 11.02
CA GLU A 307 7.07 -6.59 10.91
C GLU A 307 7.08 -6.99 9.41
N ASN A 308 7.03 -8.27 9.12
CA ASN A 308 7.20 -8.79 7.75
C ASN A 308 6.08 -8.32 6.81
N ASN A 309 6.38 -7.30 6.00
CA ASN A 309 5.49 -6.73 4.97
C ASN A 309 6.30 -6.33 3.73
N SER A 310 5.65 -5.74 2.70
CA SER A 310 6.32 -5.33 1.45
C SER A 310 7.44 -4.32 1.66
N VAL A 311 7.27 -3.39 2.59
CA VAL A 311 8.29 -2.36 2.91
C VAL A 311 9.52 -3.01 3.57
N THR A 312 9.34 -4.09 4.35
CA THR A 312 10.45 -4.83 4.96
C THR A 312 11.40 -5.39 3.90
N GLN A 313 10.86 -5.89 2.80
CA GLN A 313 11.68 -6.39 1.69
C GLN A 313 12.56 -5.27 1.11
N GLU A 314 11.97 -4.11 0.83
CA GLU A 314 12.68 -2.95 0.30
C GLU A 314 13.76 -2.44 1.27
N LEU A 315 13.41 -2.27 2.54
CA LEU A 315 14.34 -1.84 3.58
C LEU A 315 15.54 -2.79 3.72
N ARG A 316 15.31 -4.10 3.74
CA ARG A 316 16.39 -5.11 3.79
C ARG A 316 17.31 -5.04 2.59
N PHE A 317 16.76 -4.86 1.40
CA PHE A 317 17.58 -4.73 0.22
C PHE A 317 18.38 -3.42 0.22
N ASN A 318 17.75 -2.28 0.57
CA ASN A 318 18.42 -0.99 0.67
C ASN A 318 19.52 -1.00 1.76
N GLN A 319 19.34 -1.77 2.84
CA GLN A 319 20.39 -1.99 3.84
C GLN A 319 21.62 -2.67 3.23
N ILE A 320 21.43 -3.67 2.37
CA ILE A 320 22.53 -4.35 1.65
C ILE A 320 23.26 -3.34 0.77
N VAL A 321 22.52 -2.58 -0.06
CA VAL A 321 23.08 -1.56 -0.95
C VAL A 321 23.90 -0.53 -0.16
N ALA A 322 23.40 -0.08 0.99
CA ALA A 322 24.13 0.87 1.84
C ALA A 322 25.46 0.30 2.36
N TYR A 323 25.49 -0.98 2.80
CA TYR A 323 26.73 -1.64 3.21
C TYR A 323 27.71 -1.86 2.04
N GLU A 324 27.24 -2.09 0.83
CA GLU A 324 28.08 -2.18 -0.38
C GLU A 324 28.78 -0.85 -0.67
N HIS A 325 28.02 0.24 -0.63
CA HIS A 325 28.61 1.58 -0.83
C HIS A 325 29.59 1.97 0.26
N LEU A 326 29.43 1.50 1.48
CA LEU A 326 30.39 1.66 2.56
C LEU A 326 31.62 0.71 2.42
N GLY A 327 31.66 -0.13 1.40
CA GLY A 327 32.71 -1.11 1.20
C GLY A 327 32.67 -2.30 2.18
N ASN A 328 31.61 -2.43 2.96
CA ASN A 328 31.44 -3.53 3.91
C ASN A 328 30.80 -4.76 3.24
N PHE A 329 31.47 -5.25 2.21
CA PHE A 329 31.00 -6.39 1.39
C PHE A 329 30.73 -7.66 2.20
N LYS A 330 31.52 -7.88 3.28
CA LYS A 330 31.29 -9.04 4.15
C LYS A 330 29.91 -8.97 4.83
N LYS A 331 29.52 -7.79 5.31
CA LYS A 331 28.20 -7.60 5.93
C LYS A 331 27.08 -7.64 4.90
N ALA A 332 27.29 -7.01 3.74
CA ALA A 332 26.35 -7.04 2.63
C ALA A 332 26.07 -8.48 2.18
N ALA A 333 27.11 -9.30 1.97
CA ALA A 333 26.95 -10.70 1.58
C ALA A 333 26.20 -11.54 2.61
N ALA A 334 26.47 -11.33 3.91
CA ALA A 334 25.75 -12.03 4.97
C ALA A 334 24.26 -11.68 5.00
N LEU A 335 23.92 -10.40 4.81
CA LEU A 335 22.55 -9.92 4.72
C LEU A 335 21.86 -10.42 3.44
N MET A 336 22.57 -10.45 2.32
CA MET A 336 22.05 -10.95 1.04
C MET A 336 21.66 -12.43 1.12
N ASN A 337 22.45 -13.26 1.79
CA ASN A 337 22.08 -14.65 2.00
C ASN A 337 20.76 -14.77 2.78
N SER A 338 20.63 -14.04 3.90
CA SER A 338 19.38 -14.04 4.68
C SER A 338 18.20 -13.44 3.91
N TYR A 339 18.45 -12.47 3.02
CA TYR A 339 17.45 -11.89 2.15
C TYR A 339 16.93 -12.93 1.14
N LEU A 340 17.83 -13.65 0.47
CA LEU A 340 17.47 -14.67 -0.51
C LEU A 340 16.81 -15.91 0.11
N ASP A 341 17.09 -16.22 1.39
CA ASP A 341 16.36 -17.24 2.14
C ASP A 341 14.86 -16.87 2.28
N SER A 342 14.56 -15.57 2.40
CA SER A 342 13.18 -15.06 2.53
C SER A 342 12.52 -14.72 1.18
N TYR A 343 13.32 -14.34 0.18
CA TYR A 343 12.86 -13.87 -1.14
C TYR A 343 13.67 -14.55 -2.27
N PRO A 344 13.53 -15.88 -2.45
CA PRO A 344 14.39 -16.66 -3.33
C PRO A 344 14.26 -16.31 -4.82
N ASP A 345 13.13 -15.75 -5.22
CA ASP A 345 12.80 -15.43 -6.62
C ASP A 345 13.12 -13.97 -7.01
N ASP A 346 13.71 -13.17 -6.10
CA ASP A 346 14.10 -11.79 -6.42
C ASP A 346 15.29 -11.75 -7.40
N ALA A 347 14.97 -11.59 -8.67
CA ALA A 347 15.96 -11.60 -9.74
C ALA A 347 17.03 -10.49 -9.62
N ALA A 348 16.73 -9.35 -8.98
CA ALA A 348 17.70 -8.30 -8.72
C ALA A 348 18.68 -8.71 -7.61
N ALA A 349 18.16 -9.28 -6.52
CA ALA A 349 18.98 -9.78 -5.44
C ALA A 349 19.86 -10.97 -5.86
N ILE A 350 19.34 -11.87 -6.70
CA ILE A 350 20.14 -12.97 -7.26
C ILE A 350 21.35 -12.44 -8.04
N ARG A 351 21.15 -11.43 -8.90
CA ARG A 351 22.26 -10.81 -9.67
C ARG A 351 23.27 -10.11 -8.76
N GLU A 352 22.77 -9.37 -7.74
CA GLU A 352 23.66 -8.67 -6.80
C GLU A 352 24.45 -9.65 -5.94
N ASN A 353 23.85 -10.79 -5.56
CA ASN A 353 24.56 -11.84 -4.84
C ASN A 353 25.74 -12.43 -5.64
N GLU A 354 25.62 -12.57 -6.97
CA GLU A 354 26.75 -12.99 -7.80
C GLU A 354 27.90 -11.97 -7.79
N PHE A 355 27.58 -10.68 -7.73
CA PHE A 355 28.60 -9.64 -7.55
C PHE A 355 29.27 -9.76 -6.17
N LEU A 356 28.50 -9.90 -5.10
CA LEU A 356 29.00 -10.00 -3.72
C LEU A 356 29.90 -11.23 -3.50
N LYS A 357 29.66 -12.34 -4.19
CA LYS A 357 30.51 -13.55 -4.14
C LYS A 357 31.93 -13.32 -4.67
N THR A 358 32.15 -12.24 -5.42
CA THR A 358 33.45 -11.90 -6.01
C THR A 358 34.27 -10.93 -5.17
N ARG A 359 33.73 -10.46 -4.00
CA ARG A 359 34.32 -9.47 -3.11
C ARG A 359 34.68 -10.09 -1.75
#